data_8cd4ac79f96d693ba1d4137a529d350f
#
_entry.id   8cd4ac79f96d693ba1d4137a529d350f
#
_cell.length_a   1.000
_cell.length_b   1.000
_cell.length_c   1.000
_cell.angle_alpha   90.00
_cell.angle_beta   90.00
_cell.angle_gamma   90.00
#
_symmetry.space_group_name_H-M   'P 1'
#
loop_
_entity.id
_entity.type
_entity.pdbx_description
1 polymer ?
#
loop_
_entity_poly.entity_id
_entity_poly.type
_entity_poly.pdbx_seq_one_letter_code
_entity_poly.pdbx_strand_id
1 'polypeptide(L)'
;QLFRRNTEDAMSTIATICRAALVVAAALILGAVSSDQALAQSAYNPAFDHYSTGWPLEGSHRGVDCAGCHVGGVFQGTPRQCVACHSLAGLVKATPPPVNHIRTTDECDACHRETSWSYVRPVDHTAVIGTCFSCHNGQTATGKPPAHVPTSSDCDACHRTRAWVPTN
;
A
#
# COMPACT_ATOMS: atom_id res chain seq x y z
N GLN A 1 37.07 48.91 -44.39
CA GLN A 1 37.60 47.59 -43.96
C GLN A 1 37.86 47.51 -42.47
N LEU A 2 38.23 48.59 -41.77
CA LEU A 2 38.42 48.61 -40.34
C LEU A 2 37.12 48.41 -39.54
N PHE A 3 35.98 48.97 -40.00
CA PHE A 3 34.70 48.91 -39.29
C PHE A 3 34.14 47.49 -39.27
N ARG A 4 34.36 46.71 -40.31
CA ARG A 4 33.90 45.32 -40.42
C ARG A 4 34.69 44.37 -39.53
N ARG A 5 35.98 44.58 -39.29
CA ARG A 5 36.76 43.77 -38.35
C ARG A 5 36.31 43.95 -36.91
N ASN A 6 36.01 45.18 -36.50
CA ASN A 6 35.59 45.45 -35.09
C ASN A 6 34.24 44.80 -34.76
N THR A 7 33.32 44.66 -35.73
CA THR A 7 32.01 44.00 -35.51
C THR A 7 32.15 42.48 -35.45
N GLU A 8 33.04 41.89 -36.24
CA GLU A 8 33.29 40.44 -36.22
C GLU A 8 33.99 39.99 -34.91
N ASP A 9 34.94 40.79 -34.43
CA ASP A 9 35.63 40.55 -33.13
C ASP A 9 34.68 40.72 -31.92
N ALA A 10 33.77 41.73 -31.97
CA ALA A 10 32.76 41.92 -30.92
C ALA A 10 31.75 40.78 -30.89
N MET A 11 31.29 40.32 -32.03
CA MET A 11 30.35 39.19 -32.10
C MET A 11 30.98 37.87 -31.63
N SER A 12 32.25 37.65 -31.95
CA SER A 12 33.00 36.46 -31.48
C SER A 12 33.18 36.46 -29.95
N THR A 13 33.47 37.61 -29.39
CA THR A 13 33.62 37.78 -27.95
C THR A 13 32.31 37.55 -27.18
N ILE A 14 31.21 38.11 -27.69
CA ILE A 14 29.86 37.91 -27.12
C ILE A 14 29.47 36.44 -27.16
N ALA A 15 29.71 35.77 -28.29
CA ALA A 15 29.41 34.36 -28.46
C ALA A 15 30.19 33.47 -27.48
N THR A 16 31.45 33.82 -27.19
CA THR A 16 32.30 33.11 -26.24
C THR A 16 31.80 33.29 -24.80
N ILE A 17 31.42 34.51 -24.43
CA ILE A 17 30.88 34.82 -23.09
C ILE A 17 29.56 34.12 -22.88
N CYS A 18 28.65 34.11 -23.86
CA CYS A 18 27.36 33.39 -23.77
C CYS A 18 27.54 31.88 -23.63
N ARG A 19 28.53 31.30 -24.32
CA ARG A 19 28.80 29.84 -24.18
C ARG A 19 29.37 29.53 -22.80
N ALA A 20 30.27 30.36 -22.27
CA ALA A 20 30.79 30.18 -20.93
C ALA A 20 29.71 30.31 -19.85
N ALA A 21 28.82 31.28 -19.98
CA ALA A 21 27.68 31.45 -19.06
C ALA A 21 26.70 30.26 -19.09
N LEU A 22 26.42 29.69 -20.26
CA LEU A 22 25.57 28.50 -20.40
C LEU A 22 26.20 27.25 -19.76
N VAL A 23 27.52 27.07 -19.90
CA VAL A 23 28.22 25.93 -19.28
C VAL A 23 28.20 26.05 -17.74
N VAL A 24 28.43 27.25 -17.21
CA VAL A 24 28.37 27.49 -15.75
C VAL A 24 26.96 27.29 -15.21
N ALA A 25 25.95 27.79 -15.92
CA ALA A 25 24.55 27.58 -15.53
C ALA A 25 24.15 26.08 -15.55
N ALA A 26 24.57 25.34 -16.56
CA ALA A 26 24.35 23.89 -16.64
C ALA A 26 25.06 23.12 -15.50
N ALA A 27 26.27 23.50 -15.16
CA ALA A 27 27.02 22.90 -14.05
C ALA A 27 26.38 23.18 -12.69
N LEU A 28 25.82 24.37 -12.49
CA LEU A 28 25.09 24.71 -11.25
C LEU A 28 23.78 23.94 -11.13
N ILE A 29 23.04 23.73 -12.22
CA ILE A 29 21.80 22.94 -12.24
C ILE A 29 22.11 21.46 -11.97
N LEU A 30 23.13 20.90 -12.60
CA LEU A 30 23.56 19.51 -12.37
C LEU A 30 24.07 19.27 -10.94
N GLY A 31 24.73 20.26 -10.35
CA GLY A 31 25.21 20.20 -8.96
C GLY A 31 24.06 20.24 -7.92
N ALA A 32 22.99 20.96 -8.20
CA ALA A 32 21.84 21.05 -7.30
C ALA A 32 21.01 19.75 -7.26
N VAL A 33 20.92 19.01 -8.37
CA VAL A 33 20.17 17.74 -8.43
C VAL A 33 20.87 16.61 -7.67
N SER A 34 22.19 16.69 -7.51
CA SER A 34 22.98 15.65 -6.83
C SER A 34 22.89 15.70 -5.30
N SER A 35 22.45 16.83 -4.73
CA SER A 35 22.44 17.04 -3.28
C SER A 35 21.27 16.33 -2.57
N ASP A 36 20.13 16.21 -3.24
CA ASP A 36 18.94 15.57 -2.64
C ASP A 36 19.05 14.04 -2.58
N GLN A 37 19.79 13.43 -3.50
CA GLN A 37 19.97 11.97 -3.49
C GLN A 37 20.97 11.49 -2.42
N ALA A 38 21.90 12.33 -2.02
CA ALA A 38 22.89 11.99 -0.99
C ALA A 38 22.26 11.93 0.42
N LEU A 39 21.20 12.70 0.68
CA LEU A 39 20.51 12.69 1.96
C LEU A 39 19.60 11.47 2.14
N ALA A 40 19.04 10.94 1.05
CA ALA A 40 18.18 9.75 1.09
C ALA A 40 18.99 8.45 1.37
N GLN A 41 20.25 8.40 0.97
CA GLN A 41 21.12 7.23 1.20
C GLN A 41 21.70 7.17 2.61
N SER A 42 21.69 8.27 3.36
CA SER A 42 22.25 8.33 4.71
C SER A 42 21.36 7.68 5.79
N ALA A 43 20.09 7.34 5.46
CA ALA A 43 19.13 6.79 6.40
C ALA A 43 19.05 5.25 6.40
N TYR A 44 19.72 4.58 5.45
CA TYR A 44 19.73 3.11 5.41
C TYR A 44 20.72 2.56 6.43
N ASN A 45 20.21 2.02 7.54
CA ASN A 45 20.97 1.22 8.49
C ASN A 45 20.61 -0.26 8.32
N PRO A 46 21.43 -1.08 7.64
CA PRO A 46 21.14 -2.49 7.43
C PRO A 46 21.12 -3.31 8.73
N ALA A 47 21.62 -2.75 9.82
CA ALA A 47 21.61 -3.37 11.14
C ALA A 47 20.39 -2.95 12.00
N PHE A 48 19.46 -2.18 11.45
CA PHE A 48 18.28 -1.76 12.22
C PHE A 48 17.35 -2.96 12.48
N ASP A 49 17.09 -3.23 13.76
CA ASP A 49 16.26 -4.33 14.19
C ASP A 49 14.83 -3.86 14.51
N HIS A 50 13.87 -4.26 13.68
CA HIS A 50 12.46 -3.96 13.87
C HIS A 50 11.85 -4.66 15.10
N TYR A 51 12.45 -5.72 15.62
CA TYR A 51 12.00 -6.32 16.88
C TYR A 51 12.01 -5.31 18.03
N SER A 52 13.01 -4.41 18.05
CA SER A 52 13.13 -3.37 19.06
C SER A 52 11.99 -2.34 19.01
N THR A 53 11.28 -2.23 17.89
CA THR A 53 10.11 -1.33 17.74
C THR A 53 8.81 -1.95 18.23
N GLY A 54 8.82 -3.25 18.57
CA GLY A 54 7.62 -4.03 18.89
C GLY A 54 6.78 -4.38 17.64
N TRP A 55 7.34 -4.23 16.43
CA TRP A 55 6.73 -4.68 15.18
C TRP A 55 7.77 -5.38 14.29
N PRO A 56 8.05 -6.65 14.54
CA PRO A 56 8.99 -7.43 13.75
C PRO A 56 8.49 -7.56 12.30
N LEU A 57 9.43 -7.53 11.35
CA LEU A 57 9.08 -7.80 9.94
C LEU A 57 9.05 -9.31 9.73
N GLU A 58 7.85 -9.87 9.61
CA GLU A 58 7.63 -11.30 9.42
C GLU A 58 6.86 -11.58 8.12
N GLY A 59 6.81 -12.85 7.73
CA GLY A 59 6.09 -13.31 6.55
C GLY A 59 6.44 -12.50 5.30
N SER A 60 5.43 -11.96 4.64
CA SER A 60 5.58 -11.15 3.42
C SER A 60 6.21 -9.78 3.65
N HIS A 61 6.24 -9.28 4.89
CA HIS A 61 6.85 -7.99 5.21
C HIS A 61 8.39 -8.06 5.32
N ARG A 62 8.96 -9.26 5.49
CA ARG A 62 10.40 -9.45 5.71
C ARG A 62 11.29 -8.91 4.58
N GLY A 63 10.81 -8.94 3.35
CA GLY A 63 11.56 -8.52 2.17
C GLY A 63 11.14 -7.16 1.60
N VAL A 64 10.35 -6.38 2.34
CA VAL A 64 9.89 -5.07 1.89
C VAL A 64 10.96 -4.03 2.15
N ASP A 65 11.27 -3.22 1.13
CA ASP A 65 12.21 -2.10 1.26
C ASP A 65 11.72 -1.07 2.29
N CYS A 66 12.66 -0.38 2.95
CA CYS A 66 12.36 0.64 3.96
C CYS A 66 11.33 1.67 3.45
N ALA A 67 11.50 2.16 2.22
CA ALA A 67 10.62 3.14 1.59
C ALA A 67 9.22 2.57 1.26
N GLY A 68 9.04 1.24 1.25
CA GLY A 68 7.76 0.58 1.07
C GLY A 68 6.81 0.77 2.25
N CYS A 69 7.35 1.13 3.42
CA CYS A 69 6.60 1.42 4.63
C CYS A 69 6.81 2.85 5.12
N HIS A 70 8.05 3.35 5.00
CA HIS A 70 8.47 4.67 5.50
C HIS A 70 8.45 5.71 4.38
N VAL A 71 7.26 6.27 4.13
CA VAL A 71 7.02 7.24 3.04
C VAL A 71 7.86 8.50 3.27
N GLY A 72 8.61 8.91 2.23
CA GLY A 72 9.45 10.09 2.28
C GLY A 72 10.57 10.04 3.32
N GLY A 73 10.96 8.84 3.77
CA GLY A 73 12.01 8.66 4.79
C GLY A 73 11.54 8.97 6.22
N VAL A 74 10.24 9.05 6.46
CA VAL A 74 9.67 9.25 7.80
C VAL A 74 9.58 7.91 8.51
N PHE A 75 10.45 7.69 9.50
CA PHE A 75 10.55 6.43 10.23
C PHE A 75 9.67 6.37 11.48
N GLN A 76 9.40 7.51 12.10
CA GLN A 76 8.57 7.59 13.30
C GLN A 76 7.09 7.75 12.93
N GLY A 77 6.22 7.11 13.72
CA GLY A 77 4.77 7.25 13.54
C GLY A 77 4.19 6.41 12.41
N THR A 78 4.95 5.46 11.84
CA THR A 78 4.41 4.50 10.86
C THR A 78 3.28 3.69 11.51
N PRO A 79 2.07 3.69 10.93
CA PRO A 79 0.94 2.93 11.47
C PRO A 79 1.22 1.42 11.48
N ARG A 80 0.65 0.74 12.46
CA ARG A 80 0.78 -0.73 12.61
C ARG A 80 -0.50 -1.47 12.22
N GLN A 81 -1.61 -0.76 12.05
CA GLN A 81 -2.87 -1.35 11.63
C GLN A 81 -2.79 -1.76 10.16
N CYS A 82 -3.15 -2.99 9.86
CA CYS A 82 -3.12 -3.56 8.52
C CYS A 82 -3.84 -2.66 7.50
N VAL A 83 -5.03 -2.15 7.86
CA VAL A 83 -5.87 -1.31 7.01
C VAL A 83 -5.23 0.03 6.64
N ALA A 84 -4.30 0.54 7.44
CA ALA A 84 -3.63 1.82 7.15
C ALA A 84 -2.79 1.74 5.87
N CYS A 85 -2.31 0.55 5.53
CA CYS A 85 -1.55 0.27 4.32
C CYS A 85 -2.37 -0.55 3.31
N HIS A 86 -3.07 -1.61 3.77
CA HIS A 86 -3.83 -2.55 2.95
C HIS A 86 -5.28 -2.09 2.73
N SER A 87 -5.47 -0.87 2.24
CA SER A 87 -6.77 -0.34 1.81
C SER A 87 -6.62 0.40 0.49
N LEU A 88 -7.75 0.71 -0.17
CA LEU A 88 -7.74 1.49 -1.43
C LEU A 88 -7.17 2.91 -1.25
N ALA A 89 -7.27 3.45 -0.04
CA ALA A 89 -6.73 4.75 0.34
C ALA A 89 -5.49 4.62 1.25
N GLY A 90 -4.81 3.47 1.21
CA GLY A 90 -3.65 3.18 2.04
C GLY A 90 -2.51 4.17 1.86
N LEU A 91 -1.72 4.34 2.92
CA LEU A 91 -0.58 5.26 2.93
C LEU A 91 0.53 4.85 1.96
N VAL A 92 0.62 3.58 1.65
CA VAL A 92 1.60 2.98 0.74
C VAL A 92 0.90 2.09 -0.28
N LYS A 93 1.62 1.75 -1.35
CA LYS A 93 1.10 0.85 -2.39
C LYS A 93 1.17 -0.62 -1.91
N ALA A 94 0.23 -1.01 -1.06
CA ALA A 94 0.03 -2.39 -0.63
C ALA A 94 -1.24 -2.98 -1.26
N THR A 95 -1.34 -4.31 -1.31
CA THR A 95 -2.51 -4.99 -1.88
C THR A 95 -3.73 -4.80 -0.96
N PRO A 96 -4.80 -4.14 -1.42
CA PRO A 96 -6.02 -4.00 -0.63
C PRO A 96 -6.82 -5.31 -0.61
N PRO A 97 -7.78 -5.47 0.32
CA PRO A 97 -8.74 -6.55 0.25
C PRO A 97 -9.51 -6.54 -1.08
N PRO A 98 -9.81 -7.71 -1.67
CA PRO A 98 -10.62 -7.77 -2.88
C PRO A 98 -12.06 -7.26 -2.63
N VAL A 99 -12.74 -6.83 -3.69
CA VAL A 99 -14.09 -6.24 -3.60
C VAL A 99 -15.16 -7.17 -3.00
N ASN A 100 -14.93 -8.48 -3.10
CA ASN A 100 -15.79 -9.52 -2.54
C ASN A 100 -15.30 -10.05 -1.20
N HIS A 101 -14.35 -9.36 -0.54
CA HIS A 101 -13.90 -9.74 0.79
C HIS A 101 -15.04 -9.67 1.80
N ILE A 102 -15.06 -10.62 2.75
CA ILE A 102 -16.05 -10.63 3.84
C ILE A 102 -15.91 -9.32 4.63
N ARG A 103 -17.04 -8.63 4.78
CA ARG A 103 -17.08 -7.40 5.60
C ARG A 103 -17.27 -7.78 7.06
N THR A 104 -16.42 -7.24 7.92
CA THR A 104 -16.39 -7.56 9.35
C THR A 104 -16.02 -6.32 10.16
N THR A 105 -16.35 -6.33 11.44
CA THR A 105 -15.88 -5.38 12.44
C THR A 105 -14.54 -5.80 13.06
N ASP A 106 -14.11 -7.05 12.81
CA ASP A 106 -12.86 -7.56 13.34
C ASP A 106 -11.64 -7.00 12.62
N GLU A 107 -10.52 -6.97 13.32
CA GLU A 107 -9.22 -6.69 12.72
C GLU A 107 -8.78 -7.85 11.81
N CYS A 108 -7.91 -7.55 10.86
CA CYS A 108 -7.49 -8.51 9.83
C CYS A 108 -6.87 -9.78 10.40
N ASP A 109 -6.13 -9.66 11.51
CA ASP A 109 -5.44 -10.76 12.19
C ASP A 109 -6.39 -11.69 12.97
N ALA A 110 -7.64 -11.30 13.14
CA ALA A 110 -8.67 -12.22 13.66
C ALA A 110 -8.87 -13.41 12.70
N CYS A 111 -8.70 -13.19 11.40
CA CYS A 111 -8.87 -14.22 10.36
C CYS A 111 -7.55 -14.59 9.68
N HIS A 112 -6.65 -13.65 9.44
CA HIS A 112 -5.41 -13.83 8.70
C HIS A 112 -4.17 -13.87 9.59
N ARG A 113 -3.05 -14.32 9.03
CA ARG A 113 -1.72 -14.25 9.64
C ARG A 113 -0.72 -13.69 8.65
N GLU A 114 0.20 -12.85 9.11
CA GLU A 114 1.27 -12.28 8.28
C GLU A 114 2.14 -13.35 7.61
N THR A 115 2.38 -14.47 8.30
CA THR A 115 3.20 -15.57 7.82
C THR A 115 2.47 -16.48 6.84
N SER A 116 1.13 -16.44 6.80
CA SER A 116 0.30 -17.28 5.94
C SER A 116 -1.05 -16.61 5.69
N TRP A 117 -1.06 -15.60 4.83
CA TRP A 117 -2.25 -14.81 4.53
C TRP A 117 -3.40 -15.66 3.94
N SER A 118 -3.05 -16.69 3.19
CA SER A 118 -4.04 -17.62 2.59
C SER A 118 -4.71 -18.54 3.62
N TYR A 119 -4.12 -18.70 4.81
CA TYR A 119 -4.75 -19.44 5.88
C TYR A 119 -5.77 -18.54 6.57
N VAL A 120 -7.04 -18.89 6.45
CA VAL A 120 -8.16 -18.16 7.04
C VAL A 120 -8.76 -18.99 8.17
N ARG A 121 -8.90 -18.41 9.35
CA ARG A 121 -9.63 -19.02 10.46
C ARG A 121 -11.12 -19.14 10.11
N PRO A 122 -11.87 -20.05 10.75
CA PRO A 122 -13.33 -20.09 10.61
C PRO A 122 -13.95 -18.72 10.90
N VAL A 123 -14.92 -18.32 10.07
CA VAL A 123 -15.56 -17.01 10.17
C VAL A 123 -16.38 -16.93 11.44
N ASP A 124 -16.13 -15.92 12.25
CA ASP A 124 -17.02 -15.56 13.38
C ASP A 124 -18.19 -14.74 12.85
N HIS A 125 -19.35 -15.35 12.81
CA HIS A 125 -20.58 -14.72 12.30
C HIS A 125 -21.06 -13.55 13.18
N THR A 126 -20.60 -13.42 14.40
CA THR A 126 -20.99 -12.31 15.28
C THR A 126 -20.37 -10.98 14.85
N ALA A 127 -19.23 -11.04 14.15
CA ALA A 127 -18.52 -9.87 13.67
C ALA A 127 -18.81 -9.52 12.20
N VAL A 128 -19.49 -10.43 11.46
CA VAL A 128 -19.76 -10.22 10.02
C VAL A 128 -20.84 -9.16 9.81
N ILE A 129 -20.58 -8.25 8.88
CA ILE A 129 -21.53 -7.22 8.46
C ILE A 129 -22.20 -7.62 7.16
N GLY A 130 -23.51 -7.82 7.20
CA GLY A 130 -24.32 -8.17 6.04
C GLY A 130 -25.43 -9.15 6.38
N THR A 131 -26.18 -9.55 5.35
CA THR A 131 -27.22 -10.59 5.47
C THR A 131 -26.61 -11.97 5.23
N CYS A 132 -27.22 -13.01 5.75
CA CYS A 132 -26.77 -14.39 5.52
C CYS A 132 -26.57 -14.68 4.02
N PHE A 133 -27.49 -14.20 3.17
CA PHE A 133 -27.45 -14.41 1.73
C PHE A 133 -26.31 -13.65 1.02
N SER A 134 -25.76 -12.60 1.59
CA SER A 134 -24.62 -11.89 0.99
C SER A 134 -23.40 -12.80 0.82
N CYS A 135 -23.29 -13.83 1.66
CA CYS A 135 -22.23 -14.84 1.57
C CYS A 135 -22.79 -16.22 1.19
N HIS A 136 -23.91 -16.65 1.81
CA HIS A 136 -24.52 -17.96 1.56
C HIS A 136 -25.40 -17.95 0.29
N ASN A 137 -24.80 -17.60 -0.83
CA ASN A 137 -25.42 -17.44 -2.15
C ASN A 137 -25.06 -18.56 -3.13
N GLY A 138 -24.32 -19.57 -2.69
CA GLY A 138 -23.85 -20.68 -3.52
C GLY A 138 -22.57 -20.39 -4.33
N GLN A 139 -22.01 -19.19 -4.21
CA GLN A 139 -20.74 -18.79 -4.82
C GLN A 139 -19.66 -18.53 -3.76
N THR A 140 -19.94 -17.70 -2.79
CA THR A 140 -19.02 -17.35 -1.70
C THR A 140 -19.00 -18.44 -0.63
N ALA A 141 -20.17 -18.89 -0.23
CA ALA A 141 -20.38 -19.99 0.70
C ALA A 141 -21.59 -20.83 0.26
N THR A 142 -21.77 -22.01 0.88
CA THR A 142 -22.90 -22.89 0.59
C THR A 142 -24.22 -22.14 0.71
N GLY A 143 -24.99 -22.12 -0.37
CA GLY A 143 -26.33 -21.52 -0.44
C GLY A 143 -27.46 -22.49 -0.09
N LYS A 144 -28.69 -22.06 -0.33
CA LYS A 144 -29.87 -22.91 -0.19
C LYS A 144 -29.84 -24.09 -1.17
N PRO A 145 -30.01 -25.33 -0.73
CA PRO A 145 -30.11 -26.46 -1.65
C PRO A 145 -31.41 -26.38 -2.47
N PRO A 146 -31.47 -27.06 -3.64
CA PRO A 146 -32.68 -27.04 -4.50
C PRO A 146 -33.97 -27.50 -3.80
N ALA A 147 -33.87 -28.39 -2.82
CA ALA A 147 -35.00 -28.91 -2.03
C ALA A 147 -35.31 -28.08 -0.78
N HIS A 148 -34.71 -26.88 -0.64
CA HIS A 148 -35.03 -26.02 0.50
C HIS A 148 -36.49 -25.55 0.45
N VAL A 149 -37.12 -25.48 1.62
CA VAL A 149 -38.50 -24.97 1.75
C VAL A 149 -38.62 -23.57 1.12
N PRO A 150 -39.53 -23.33 0.19
CA PRO A 150 -39.75 -22.01 -0.38
C PRO A 150 -40.19 -21.02 0.71
N THR A 151 -39.47 -19.94 0.90
CA THR A 151 -39.79 -18.91 1.88
C THR A 151 -39.17 -17.56 1.50
N SER A 152 -39.86 -16.50 1.84
CA SER A 152 -39.39 -15.12 1.79
C SER A 152 -38.81 -14.64 3.13
N SER A 153 -38.88 -15.46 4.18
CA SER A 153 -38.34 -15.13 5.49
C SER A 153 -36.82 -15.10 5.47
N ASP A 154 -36.23 -14.31 6.33
CA ASP A 154 -34.79 -14.30 6.56
C ASP A 154 -34.29 -15.65 7.12
N CYS A 155 -33.07 -15.98 6.86
CA CYS A 155 -32.48 -17.27 7.21
C CYS A 155 -32.53 -17.57 8.71
N ASP A 156 -32.32 -16.54 9.54
CA ASP A 156 -32.30 -16.62 10.99
C ASP A 156 -33.68 -16.83 11.63
N ALA A 157 -34.75 -16.66 10.85
CA ALA A 157 -36.08 -17.05 11.28
C ALA A 157 -36.20 -18.57 11.54
N CYS A 158 -35.37 -19.37 10.87
CA CYS A 158 -35.37 -20.83 10.99
C CYS A 158 -34.00 -21.40 11.42
N HIS A 159 -32.89 -20.73 11.10
CA HIS A 159 -31.54 -21.22 11.33
C HIS A 159 -30.78 -20.39 12.37
N ARG A 160 -29.75 -21.00 12.96
CA ARG A 160 -28.81 -20.33 13.86
C ARG A 160 -27.39 -20.43 13.32
N THR A 161 -26.59 -19.42 13.54
CA THR A 161 -25.20 -19.39 13.06
C THR A 161 -24.31 -20.49 13.67
N ARG A 162 -24.64 -20.98 14.87
CA ARG A 162 -23.89 -22.06 15.53
C ARG A 162 -24.38 -23.46 15.22
N ALA A 163 -25.63 -23.58 14.81
CA ALA A 163 -26.27 -24.86 14.52
C ALA A 163 -27.26 -24.65 13.39
N TRP A 164 -26.78 -24.77 12.16
CA TRP A 164 -27.60 -24.61 10.97
C TRP A 164 -28.72 -25.66 10.86
N VAL A 165 -28.42 -26.85 11.37
CA VAL A 165 -29.38 -27.96 11.49
C VAL A 165 -29.26 -28.49 12.91
N PRO A 166 -30.36 -28.76 13.62
CA PRO A 166 -31.76 -28.60 13.19
C PRO A 166 -32.21 -27.14 13.09
N THR A 167 -33.29 -26.92 12.34
CA THR A 167 -33.99 -25.63 12.30
C THR A 167 -34.74 -25.37 13.61
N ASN A 168 -35.03 -24.11 13.90
CA ASN A 168 -35.84 -23.71 15.06
C ASN A 168 -37.27 -24.25 14.96
#